data_bbdfa9995553a59a9578e08914cd183c
#
_entry.id   bbdfa9995553a59a9578e08914cd183c
#
_cell.length_a   1.000
_cell.length_b   1.000
_cell.length_c   1.000
_cell.angle_alpha   90.00
_cell.angle_beta   90.00
_cell.angle_gamma   90.00
#
_symmetry.space_group_name_H-M   'P 1'
#
loop_
_entity.id
_entity.type
_entity.pdbx_description
1 polymer ?
#
loop_
_entity_poly.entity_id
_entity_poly.type
_entity_poly.pdbx_seq_one_letter_code
_entity_poly.pdbx_strand_id
1 'polypeptide(L)'
;MLARQLIPAIRDELKKLDAEPRGARASGRRAAMWRAQQHAVRRGSTVDDLRRYCLQSLRRRRFLEAEDENDYLRGYREGFQAVLSQIRRVETQRV
;
A
#
# COMPACT_ATOMS: atom_id res chain seq x y z
N MET A 1 12.32 10.07 -8.74
CA MET A 1 10.96 9.84 -9.26
C MET A 1 9.94 10.31 -8.24
N LEU A 2 8.92 11.02 -8.68
CA LEU A 2 7.85 11.46 -7.81
C LEU A 2 6.85 10.33 -7.52
N ALA A 3 6.41 10.24 -6.27
CA ALA A 3 5.48 9.19 -5.84
C ALA A 3 4.16 9.22 -6.60
N ARG A 4 3.70 10.40 -7.00
CA ARG A 4 2.44 10.54 -7.75
C ARG A 4 2.43 9.76 -9.07
N GLN A 5 3.59 9.40 -9.60
CA GLN A 5 3.67 8.58 -10.81
C GLN A 5 3.17 7.15 -10.57
N LEU A 6 3.06 6.75 -9.32
CA LEU A 6 2.53 5.44 -8.95
C LEU A 6 1.01 5.45 -8.74
N ILE A 7 0.38 6.64 -8.72
CA ILE A 7 -1.07 6.73 -8.46
C ILE A 7 -1.90 5.90 -9.44
N PRO A 8 -1.64 5.91 -10.77
CA PRO A 8 -2.43 5.06 -11.66
C PRO A 8 -2.34 3.57 -11.31
N ALA A 9 -1.16 3.08 -10.94
CA ALA A 9 -0.99 1.68 -10.55
C ALA A 9 -1.75 1.36 -9.26
N ILE A 10 -1.71 2.26 -8.28
CA ILE A 10 -2.44 2.09 -7.02
C ILE A 10 -3.94 2.10 -7.29
N ARG A 11 -4.43 3.00 -8.14
CA ARG A 11 -5.84 3.06 -8.50
C ARG A 11 -6.31 1.79 -9.20
N ASP A 12 -5.48 1.21 -10.05
CA ASP A 12 -5.80 -0.04 -10.74
C ASP A 12 -5.95 -1.17 -9.74
N GLU A 13 -5.07 -1.24 -8.74
CA GLU A 13 -5.18 -2.24 -7.67
C GLU A 13 -6.44 -2.03 -6.84
N LEU A 14 -6.81 -0.78 -6.55
CA LEU A 14 -8.04 -0.47 -5.84
C LEU A 14 -9.28 -0.90 -6.64
N LYS A 15 -9.27 -0.72 -7.95
CA LYS A 15 -10.36 -1.17 -8.82
C LYS A 15 -10.51 -2.68 -8.80
N LYS A 16 -9.39 -3.42 -8.78
CA LYS A 16 -9.43 -4.88 -8.68
C LYS A 16 -10.07 -5.32 -7.36
N LEU A 17 -9.78 -4.61 -6.28
CA LEU A 17 -10.38 -4.89 -4.99
C LEU A 17 -11.90 -4.66 -4.99
N ASP A 18 -12.37 -3.68 -5.73
CA ASP A 18 -13.81 -3.42 -5.83
C ASP A 18 -14.57 -4.58 -6.50
N ALA A 19 -13.87 -5.36 -7.33
CA ALA A 19 -14.45 -6.52 -8.00
C ALA A 19 -14.42 -7.78 -7.11
N GLU A 20 -13.68 -7.76 -6.01
CA GLU A 20 -13.60 -8.89 -5.09
C GLU A 20 -14.74 -8.87 -4.08
N PRO A 21 -15.11 -10.03 -3.50
CA PRO A 21 -16.10 -10.08 -2.42
C PRO A 21 -15.68 -9.18 -1.26
N ARG A 22 -16.65 -8.51 -0.65
CA ARG A 22 -16.39 -7.67 0.51
C ARG A 22 -16.05 -8.53 1.72
N GLY A 23 -15.10 -8.05 2.52
CA GLY A 23 -14.68 -8.73 3.73
C GLY A 23 -13.63 -7.91 4.45
N ALA A 24 -13.29 -8.33 5.66
CA ALA A 24 -12.33 -7.60 6.49
C ALA A 24 -10.96 -7.50 5.84
N ARG A 25 -10.50 -8.57 5.18
CA ARG A 25 -9.20 -8.59 4.51
C ARG A 25 -9.16 -7.60 3.34
N ALA A 26 -10.20 -7.59 2.52
CA ALA A 26 -10.29 -6.65 1.39
C ALA A 26 -10.38 -5.21 1.91
N SER A 27 -11.12 -4.98 2.99
CA SER A 27 -11.23 -3.66 3.61
C SER A 27 -9.88 -3.19 4.13
N GLY A 28 -9.09 -4.09 4.73
CA GLY A 28 -7.76 -3.76 5.21
C GLY A 28 -6.82 -3.38 4.06
N ARG A 29 -6.85 -4.14 2.97
CA ARG A 29 -6.04 -3.83 1.79
C ARG A 29 -6.41 -2.46 1.21
N ARG A 30 -7.70 -2.20 1.11
CA ARG A 30 -8.19 -0.91 0.58
C ARG A 30 -7.72 0.24 1.45
N ALA A 31 -7.82 0.10 2.77
CA ALA A 31 -7.39 1.13 3.71
C ALA A 31 -5.90 1.45 3.56
N ALA A 32 -5.05 0.41 3.44
CA ALA A 32 -3.61 0.59 3.26
C ALA A 32 -3.29 1.30 1.94
N MET A 33 -3.90 0.85 0.86
CA MET A 33 -3.67 1.45 -0.47
C MET A 33 -4.16 2.89 -0.52
N TRP A 34 -5.31 3.17 0.11
CA TRP A 34 -5.83 4.53 0.21
C TRP A 34 -4.85 5.44 0.94
N ARG A 35 -4.30 4.99 2.07
CA ARG A 35 -3.32 5.77 2.82
C ARG A 35 -2.04 6.00 2.02
N ALA A 36 -1.58 4.97 1.29
CA ALA A 36 -0.42 5.10 0.43
C ALA A 36 -0.69 6.13 -0.67
N GLN A 37 -1.88 6.11 -1.27
CA GLN A 37 -2.26 7.08 -2.28
C GLN A 37 -2.27 8.50 -1.73
N GLN A 38 -2.82 8.68 -0.53
CA GLN A 38 -2.84 9.99 0.14
C GLN A 38 -1.42 10.50 0.36
N HIS A 39 -0.50 9.62 0.72
CA HIS A 39 0.90 10.00 0.88
C HIS A 39 1.54 10.37 -0.46
N ALA A 40 1.22 9.61 -1.50
CA ALA A 40 1.79 9.81 -2.83
C ALA A 40 1.37 11.13 -3.48
N VAL A 41 0.18 11.65 -3.14
CA VAL A 41 -0.29 12.92 -3.71
C VAL A 41 0.30 14.15 -3.01
N ARG A 42 0.99 13.97 -1.90
CA ARG A 42 1.61 15.09 -1.19
C ARG A 42 2.64 15.77 -2.09
N ARG A 43 2.67 17.08 -2.05
CA ARG A 43 3.58 17.87 -2.87
C ARG A 43 5.03 17.50 -2.55
N GLY A 44 5.79 17.15 -3.60
CA GLY A 44 7.19 16.81 -3.46
C GLY A 44 7.47 15.40 -2.94
N SER A 45 6.44 14.58 -2.69
CA SER A 45 6.65 13.21 -2.24
C SER A 45 7.36 12.40 -3.32
N THR A 46 8.47 11.75 -2.94
CA THR A 46 9.25 10.90 -3.84
C THR A 46 8.86 9.43 -3.65
N VAL A 47 9.30 8.59 -4.60
CA VAL A 47 9.13 7.14 -4.47
C VAL A 47 9.83 6.62 -3.22
N ASP A 48 10.99 7.18 -2.85
CA ASP A 48 11.68 6.82 -1.62
C ASP A 48 10.88 7.19 -0.38
N ASP A 49 10.23 8.36 -0.39
CA ASP A 49 9.35 8.76 0.71
C ASP A 49 8.18 7.79 0.86
N LEU A 50 7.57 7.39 -0.25
CA LEU A 50 6.47 6.43 -0.24
C LEU A 50 6.92 5.06 0.27
N ARG A 51 8.07 4.60 -0.19
CA ARG A 51 8.66 3.34 0.28
C ARG A 51 8.85 3.37 1.80
N ARG A 52 9.43 4.45 2.30
CA ARG A 52 9.69 4.62 3.73
C ARG A 52 8.38 4.63 4.53
N TYR A 53 7.37 5.31 4.02
CA TYR A 53 6.05 5.34 4.65
C TYR A 53 5.46 3.93 4.77
N CYS A 54 5.49 3.14 3.69
CA CYS A 54 4.98 1.76 3.68
C CYS A 54 5.75 0.88 4.67
N LEU A 55 7.07 0.98 4.69
CA LEU A 55 7.89 0.18 5.61
C LEU A 55 7.64 0.54 7.06
N GLN A 56 7.50 1.82 7.37
CA GLN A 56 7.18 2.26 8.73
C GLN A 56 5.80 1.78 9.16
N SER A 57 4.83 1.81 8.27
CA SER A 57 3.49 1.33 8.55
C SER A 57 3.47 -0.17 8.84
N LEU A 58 4.25 -0.94 8.10
CA LEU A 58 4.39 -2.38 8.33
C LEU A 58 5.04 -2.67 9.69
N ARG A 59 6.03 -1.88 10.09
CA ARG A 59 6.69 -2.03 11.39
C ARG A 59 5.73 -1.78 12.54
N ARG A 60 4.92 -0.73 12.45
CA ARG A 60 3.95 -0.40 13.50
C ARG A 60 2.92 -1.52 13.67
N ARG A 61 2.46 -2.08 12.57
CA ARG A 61 1.47 -3.15 12.59
C ARG A 61 2.00 -4.44 13.18
N ARG A 62 3.32 -4.63 13.16
CA ARG A 62 3.95 -5.82 13.71
C ARG A 62 3.58 -6.09 15.16
N PHE A 63 3.53 -5.05 15.98
CA PHE A 63 3.17 -5.19 17.39
C PHE A 63 1.72 -5.62 17.55
N LEU A 64 0.83 -5.05 16.75
CA LEU A 64 -0.59 -5.39 16.81
C LEU A 64 -0.83 -6.82 16.34
N GLU A 65 -0.08 -7.27 15.35
CA GLU A 65 -0.20 -8.63 14.82
C GLU A 65 0.23 -9.69 15.83
N ALA A 66 1.21 -9.39 16.66
CA ALA A 66 1.69 -10.32 17.66
C ALA A 66 0.63 -10.59 18.73
N GLU A 67 -0.24 -9.61 18.99
CA GLU A 67 -1.26 -9.72 20.03
C GLU A 67 -2.64 -10.11 19.48
N ASP A 68 -2.98 -9.59 18.29
CA ASP A 68 -4.35 -9.73 17.78
C ASP A 68 -4.32 -9.77 16.24
N GLU A 69 -3.85 -10.87 15.69
CA GLU A 69 -3.83 -11.06 14.25
C GLU A 69 -5.25 -11.38 13.78
N ASN A 70 -5.81 -10.49 12.94
CA ASN A 70 -7.12 -10.68 12.35
C ASN A 70 -7.07 -10.40 10.84
N ASP A 71 -8.17 -10.69 10.15
CA ASP A 71 -8.23 -10.57 8.69
C ASP A 71 -8.04 -9.14 8.22
N TYR A 72 -8.54 -8.15 8.95
CA TYR A 72 -8.37 -6.76 8.60
C TYR A 72 -6.89 -6.36 8.64
N LEU A 73 -6.19 -6.69 9.72
CA LEU A 73 -4.76 -6.38 9.86
C LEU A 73 -3.93 -7.11 8.81
N ARG A 74 -4.30 -8.34 8.51
CA ARG A 74 -3.64 -9.13 7.46
C ARG A 74 -3.77 -8.45 6.11
N GLY A 75 -4.98 -8.00 5.76
CA GLY A 75 -5.22 -7.26 4.53
C GLY A 75 -4.51 -5.91 4.50
N TYR A 76 -4.49 -5.22 5.62
CA TYR A 76 -3.79 -3.94 5.76
C TYR A 76 -2.30 -4.10 5.44
N ARG A 77 -1.67 -5.14 5.97
CA ARG A 77 -0.27 -5.45 5.66
C ARG A 77 -0.09 -5.77 4.18
N GLU A 78 -0.99 -6.58 3.63
CA GLU A 78 -0.92 -6.95 2.21
C GLU A 78 -1.04 -5.75 1.28
N GLY A 79 -1.86 -4.78 1.65
CA GLY A 79 -2.02 -3.56 0.88
C GLY A 79 -0.72 -2.77 0.76
N PHE A 80 -0.01 -2.59 1.86
CA PHE A 80 1.30 -1.92 1.82
C PHE A 80 2.33 -2.74 1.06
N GLN A 81 2.30 -4.07 1.19
CA GLN A 81 3.20 -4.95 0.43
C GLN A 81 2.93 -4.84 -1.07
N ALA A 82 1.67 -4.70 -1.48
CA ALA A 82 1.31 -4.52 -2.88
C ALA A 82 1.87 -3.20 -3.42
N VAL A 83 1.81 -2.12 -2.65
CA VAL A 83 2.40 -0.84 -3.04
C VAL A 83 3.90 -0.96 -3.19
N LEU A 84 4.58 -1.64 -2.25
CA LEU A 84 6.02 -1.88 -2.33
C LEU A 84 6.38 -2.68 -3.58
N SER A 85 5.55 -3.65 -3.96
CA SER A 85 5.75 -4.42 -5.20
C SER A 85 5.64 -3.54 -6.44
N GLN A 86 4.70 -2.60 -6.45
CA GLN A 86 4.57 -1.65 -7.56
C GLN A 86 5.80 -0.75 -7.65
N ILE A 87 6.34 -0.31 -6.51
CA ILE A 87 7.56 0.49 -6.48
C ILE A 87 8.71 -0.29 -7.12
N ARG A 88 8.91 -1.55 -6.73
CA ARG A 88 9.96 -2.40 -7.30
C ARG A 88 9.80 -2.60 -8.79
N ARG A 89 8.56 -2.80 -9.24
CA ARG A 89 8.26 -2.99 -10.66
C ARG A 89 8.66 -1.77 -11.47
N VAL A 90 8.31 -0.58 -11.00
CA VAL A 90 8.65 0.68 -11.67
C VAL A 90 10.16 0.88 -11.70
N GLU A 91 10.85 0.63 -10.61
CA GLU A 91 12.30 0.76 -10.53
C GLU A 91 13.00 -0.21 -11.48
N THR A 92 12.50 -1.44 -11.59
CA THR A 92 13.06 -2.45 -12.50
C THR A 92 12.87 -2.05 -13.95
N GLN A 93 11.72 -1.47 -14.29
CA GLN A 93 11.42 -1.06 -15.67
C GLN A 93 12.28 0.10 -16.17
N ARG A 94 12.94 0.81 -15.26
CA ARG A 94 13.78 1.96 -15.63
C ARG A 94 15.19 1.56 -16.09
N VAL A 95 15.56 0.32 -15.94
CA VAL A 95 16.90 -0.16 -16.35
C VAL A 95 16.98 -0.49 -17.87
#